data_2b2ea5e0a295e8c6099c0b33ba16610c
#
_entry.id   2b2ea5e0a295e8c6099c0b33ba16610c
#
_cell.length_a   1.000
_cell.length_b   1.000
_cell.length_c   1.000
_cell.angle_alpha   90.00
_cell.angle_beta   90.00
_cell.angle_gamma   90.00
#
_symmetry.space_group_name_H-M   'P 1'
#
loop_
_entity.id
_entity.type
_entity.pdbx_description
1 polymer ?
#
loop_
_entity_poly.entity_id
_entity_poly.type
_entity_poly.pdbx_seq_one_letter_code
_entity_poly.pdbx_strand_id
1 'polypeptide(L)'
;YVIDPGTARISRYSYRTKVQRLPIEPISQASANQRKGRCGRVSEGICIRLYSEEDFNSRPEFTAPEILRTNLASVILQMTALGLDDIEAFPFVDAPDKRHIQDGIKLLEELGAFEIVRTKAGEKRQLTAVGRQLSQLPVDPRLAKMLLCAVSQGALHEVMIIVAALSIQDPRERPQE
;
A
#
# COMPACT_ATOMS: atom_id res chain seq x y z
N TYR A 1 -17.23 -22.94 -13.83
CA TYR A 1 -18.08 -22.31 -12.82
C TYR A 1 -17.25 -21.36 -11.96
N VAL A 2 -17.86 -20.23 -11.57
CA VAL A 2 -17.35 -19.33 -10.53
C VAL A 2 -18.44 -19.15 -9.49
N ILE A 3 -18.10 -19.32 -8.20
CA ILE A 3 -18.97 -18.98 -7.07
C ILE A 3 -18.39 -17.72 -6.44
N ASP A 4 -19.16 -16.61 -6.47
CA ASP A 4 -18.71 -15.32 -5.97
C ASP A 4 -19.45 -14.95 -4.68
N PRO A 5 -18.77 -14.97 -3.51
CA PRO A 5 -19.36 -14.55 -2.24
C PRO A 5 -19.53 -13.02 -2.14
N GLY A 6 -19.04 -12.26 -3.09
CA GLY A 6 -19.20 -10.81 -3.13
C GLY A 6 -18.30 -10.03 -2.18
N THR A 7 -17.36 -10.69 -1.50
CA THR A 7 -16.45 -10.05 -0.54
C THR A 7 -14.99 -10.31 -0.85
N ALA A 8 -14.10 -9.44 -0.37
CA ALA A 8 -12.66 -9.61 -0.41
C ALA A 8 -12.00 -8.95 0.80
N ARG A 9 -10.78 -9.35 1.10
CA ARG A 9 -9.91 -8.61 2.01
C ARG A 9 -9.32 -7.43 1.24
N ILE A 10 -9.66 -6.21 1.66
CA ILE A 10 -9.22 -4.97 1.02
C ILE A 10 -8.29 -4.24 1.98
N SER A 11 -7.09 -3.92 1.50
CA SER A 11 -6.12 -3.16 2.29
C SER A 11 -6.62 -1.76 2.59
N ARG A 12 -6.61 -1.38 3.88
CA ARG A 12 -6.99 -0.06 4.40
C ARG A 12 -5.93 0.43 5.39
N TYR A 13 -5.34 1.56 5.11
CA TYR A 13 -4.42 2.22 6.04
C TYR A 13 -5.17 3.22 6.92
N SER A 14 -4.91 3.16 8.21
CA SER A 14 -5.43 4.13 9.18
C SER A 14 -4.31 5.07 9.61
N TYR A 15 -4.35 6.31 9.19
CA TYR A 15 -3.41 7.36 9.61
C TYR A 15 -3.48 7.66 11.12
N ARG A 16 -4.63 7.41 11.77
CA ARG A 16 -4.82 7.59 13.22
C ARG A 16 -4.05 6.55 14.03
N THR A 17 -4.13 5.28 13.61
CA THR A 17 -3.50 4.16 14.33
C THR A 17 -2.17 3.72 13.71
N LYS A 18 -1.79 4.31 12.55
CA LYS A 18 -0.57 3.95 11.79
C LYS A 18 -0.50 2.47 11.40
N VAL A 19 -1.65 1.81 11.29
CA VAL A 19 -1.75 0.37 11.01
C VAL A 19 -2.49 0.15 9.69
N GLN A 20 -1.94 -0.75 8.88
CA GLN A 20 -2.61 -1.29 7.72
C GLN A 20 -3.45 -2.50 8.15
N ARG A 21 -4.72 -2.51 7.76
CA ARG A 21 -5.67 -3.58 8.06
C ARG A 21 -6.17 -4.19 6.76
N LEU A 22 -6.67 -5.42 6.84
CA LEU A 22 -7.26 -6.16 5.73
C LEU A 22 -8.69 -6.58 6.10
N PRO A 23 -9.61 -5.63 6.32
CA PRO A 23 -11.00 -5.96 6.58
C PRO A 23 -11.61 -6.72 5.41
N ILE A 24 -12.59 -7.59 5.71
CA ILE A 24 -13.43 -8.21 4.70
C ILE A 24 -14.51 -7.21 4.34
N GLU A 25 -14.54 -6.78 3.09
CA GLU A 25 -15.48 -5.78 2.59
C GLU A 25 -16.18 -6.27 1.31
N PRO A 26 -17.39 -5.76 1.00
CA PRO A 26 -18.01 -5.98 -0.30
C PRO A 26 -17.10 -5.50 -1.44
N ILE A 27 -17.00 -6.29 -2.50
CA ILE A 27 -16.25 -5.91 -3.70
C ILE A 27 -17.07 -4.97 -4.59
N SER A 28 -16.40 -4.18 -5.43
CA SER A 28 -17.04 -3.33 -6.44
C SER A 28 -17.71 -4.16 -7.55
N GLN A 29 -18.58 -3.51 -8.33
CA GLN A 29 -19.21 -4.13 -9.50
C GLN A 29 -18.16 -4.60 -10.52
N ALA A 30 -17.14 -3.78 -10.80
CA ALA A 30 -16.05 -4.14 -11.72
C ALA A 30 -15.29 -5.38 -11.24
N SER A 31 -15.00 -5.48 -9.93
CA SER A 31 -14.33 -6.65 -9.36
C SER A 31 -15.20 -7.91 -9.48
N ALA A 32 -16.51 -7.80 -9.23
CA ALA A 32 -17.45 -8.90 -9.41
C ALA A 32 -17.53 -9.36 -10.87
N ASN A 33 -17.57 -8.41 -11.82
CA ASN A 33 -17.56 -8.70 -13.25
C ASN A 33 -16.22 -9.32 -13.70
N GLN A 34 -15.10 -8.88 -13.14
CA GLN A 34 -13.80 -9.49 -13.39
C GLN A 34 -13.75 -10.94 -12.92
N ARG A 35 -14.32 -11.26 -11.74
CA ARG A 35 -14.45 -12.63 -11.25
C ARG A 35 -15.32 -13.47 -12.17
N LYS A 36 -16.50 -12.96 -12.58
CA LYS A 36 -17.37 -13.60 -13.57
C LYS A 36 -16.60 -13.94 -14.84
N GLY A 37 -15.77 -13.03 -15.34
CA GLY A 37 -15.00 -13.23 -16.56
C GLY A 37 -13.95 -14.36 -16.49
N ARG A 38 -13.66 -14.89 -15.29
CA ARG A 38 -12.72 -16.01 -15.15
C ARG A 38 -13.26 -17.34 -15.67
N CYS A 39 -14.58 -17.57 -15.61
CA CYS A 39 -15.20 -18.79 -16.13
C CYS A 39 -15.47 -18.76 -17.63
N GLY A 40 -15.33 -17.62 -18.31
CA GLY A 40 -15.63 -17.47 -19.74
C GLY A 40 -14.39 -17.40 -20.66
N ARG A 41 -13.22 -17.87 -20.24
CA ARG A 41 -11.97 -17.70 -21.00
C ARG A 41 -11.74 -18.72 -22.12
N VAL A 42 -12.20 -19.96 -21.92
CA VAL A 42 -11.96 -21.09 -22.83
C VAL A 42 -13.28 -21.55 -23.47
N SER A 43 -14.35 -21.53 -22.71
CA SER A 43 -15.70 -21.91 -23.13
C SER A 43 -16.72 -21.11 -22.33
N GLU A 44 -18.01 -21.21 -22.71
CA GLU A 44 -19.09 -20.63 -21.93
C GLU A 44 -19.05 -21.12 -20.48
N GLY A 45 -19.21 -20.21 -19.54
CA GLY A 45 -19.15 -20.49 -18.11
C GLY A 45 -20.30 -19.86 -17.34
N ILE A 46 -20.57 -20.41 -16.15
CA ILE A 46 -21.64 -19.95 -15.27
C ILE A 46 -21.00 -19.33 -14.02
N CYS A 47 -21.43 -18.11 -13.67
CA CYS A 47 -21.07 -17.44 -12.44
C CYS A 47 -22.30 -17.35 -11.53
N ILE A 48 -22.18 -17.91 -10.32
CA ILE A 48 -23.22 -17.87 -9.29
C ILE A 48 -22.79 -16.85 -8.24
N ARG A 49 -23.54 -15.78 -8.09
CA ARG A 49 -23.34 -14.75 -7.06
C ARG A 49 -24.16 -15.10 -5.82
N LEU A 50 -23.51 -15.11 -4.65
CA LEU A 50 -24.16 -15.40 -3.37
C LEU A 50 -24.75 -14.15 -2.70
N TYR A 51 -25.16 -13.17 -3.51
CA TYR A 51 -25.77 -11.92 -3.07
C TYR A 51 -26.78 -11.46 -4.14
N SER A 52 -27.73 -10.60 -3.75
CA SER A 52 -28.82 -10.19 -4.63
C SER A 52 -28.34 -9.23 -5.74
N GLU A 53 -29.16 -9.13 -6.78
CA GLU A 53 -28.93 -8.15 -7.85
C GLU A 53 -29.06 -6.71 -7.34
N GLU A 54 -29.96 -6.48 -6.40
CA GLU A 54 -30.12 -5.18 -5.74
C GLU A 54 -28.85 -4.78 -4.96
N ASP A 55 -28.28 -5.72 -4.20
CA ASP A 55 -26.98 -5.49 -3.51
C ASP A 55 -25.87 -5.21 -4.53
N PHE A 56 -25.78 -5.98 -5.61
CA PHE A 56 -24.80 -5.71 -6.67
C PHE A 56 -24.94 -4.31 -7.26
N ASN A 57 -26.15 -3.88 -7.58
CA ASN A 57 -26.41 -2.58 -8.19
C ASN A 57 -26.17 -1.40 -7.23
N SER A 58 -26.27 -1.63 -5.92
CA SER A 58 -25.97 -0.62 -4.88
C SER A 58 -24.46 -0.41 -4.62
N ARG A 59 -23.61 -1.32 -5.09
CA ARG A 59 -22.16 -1.27 -4.87
C ARG A 59 -21.48 -0.22 -5.74
N PRO A 60 -20.35 0.35 -5.28
CA PRO A 60 -19.51 1.22 -6.11
C PRO A 60 -19.13 0.52 -7.43
N GLU A 61 -19.10 1.26 -8.52
CA GLU A 61 -18.69 0.74 -9.82
C GLU A 61 -17.26 0.20 -9.79
N PHE A 62 -16.33 0.96 -9.19
CA PHE A 62 -14.91 0.61 -9.07
C PHE A 62 -14.44 0.61 -7.60
N THR A 63 -13.44 -0.21 -7.32
CA THR A 63 -12.72 -0.16 -6.04
C THR A 63 -11.84 1.09 -6.02
N ALA A 64 -11.78 1.80 -4.89
CA ALA A 64 -10.90 2.95 -4.74
C ALA A 64 -9.45 2.58 -5.10
N PRO A 65 -8.71 3.43 -5.84
CA PRO A 65 -7.31 3.21 -6.19
C PRO A 65 -6.44 2.91 -4.96
N GLU A 66 -5.39 2.14 -5.14
CA GLU A 66 -4.52 1.75 -4.04
C GLU A 66 -3.87 2.95 -3.35
N ILE A 67 -3.50 3.97 -4.12
CA ILE A 67 -2.92 5.21 -3.62
C ILE A 67 -3.81 5.94 -2.58
N LEU A 68 -5.12 5.72 -2.62
CA LEU A 68 -6.07 6.30 -1.65
C LEU A 68 -6.25 5.44 -0.40
N ARG A 69 -5.68 4.23 -0.35
CA ARG A 69 -5.96 3.20 0.67
C ARG A 69 -4.73 2.75 1.45
N THR A 70 -3.53 3.12 1.02
CA THR A 70 -2.26 2.64 1.56
C THR A 70 -1.45 3.78 2.17
N ASN A 71 -0.43 3.45 2.96
CA ASN A 71 0.55 4.43 3.39
C ASN A 71 1.38 4.90 2.20
N LEU A 72 1.58 6.21 2.08
CA LEU A 72 2.26 6.80 0.93
C LEU A 72 3.78 6.92 1.08
N ALA A 73 4.35 6.55 2.23
CA ALA A 73 5.79 6.71 2.47
C ALA A 73 6.65 6.03 1.39
N SER A 74 6.32 4.80 1.00
CA SER A 74 7.05 4.10 -0.07
C SER A 74 6.97 4.82 -1.40
N VAL A 75 5.78 5.32 -1.76
CA VAL A 75 5.56 6.06 -3.02
C VAL A 75 6.35 7.37 -3.02
N ILE A 76 6.24 8.15 -1.94
CA ILE A 76 6.96 9.42 -1.77
C ILE A 76 8.47 9.20 -1.84
N LEU A 77 8.97 8.17 -1.17
CA LEU A 77 10.39 7.82 -1.17
C LEU A 77 10.88 7.49 -2.57
N GLN A 78 10.14 6.67 -3.32
CA GLN A 78 10.49 6.30 -4.69
C GLN A 78 10.39 7.47 -5.66
N MET A 79 9.33 8.29 -5.58
CA MET A 79 9.19 9.49 -6.40
C MET A 79 10.37 10.45 -6.21
N THR A 80 10.77 10.68 -4.95
CA THR A 80 11.91 11.54 -4.64
C THR A 80 13.23 10.93 -5.12
N ALA A 81 13.41 9.62 -5.02
CA ALA A 81 14.61 8.92 -5.50
C ALA A 81 14.76 8.98 -7.03
N LEU A 82 13.63 8.95 -7.75
CA LEU A 82 13.58 9.09 -9.21
C LEU A 82 13.67 10.53 -9.70
N GLY A 83 13.73 11.52 -8.79
CA GLY A 83 13.76 12.93 -9.15
C GLY A 83 12.45 13.46 -9.73
N LEU A 84 11.34 12.77 -9.48
CA LEU A 84 10.01 13.27 -9.80
C LEU A 84 9.66 14.45 -8.89
N ASP A 85 8.78 15.31 -9.38
CA ASP A 85 8.32 16.47 -8.62
C ASP A 85 7.65 16.09 -7.30
N ASP A 86 7.40 17.10 -6.46
CA ASP A 86 6.70 16.91 -5.20
C ASP A 86 5.37 16.19 -5.44
N ILE A 87 5.09 15.18 -4.62
CA ILE A 87 3.86 14.40 -4.70
C ILE A 87 2.60 15.28 -4.67
N GLU A 88 2.63 16.43 -3.98
CA GLU A 88 1.52 17.38 -3.93
C GLU A 88 1.27 18.07 -5.28
N ALA A 89 2.32 18.22 -6.09
CA ALA A 89 2.26 18.86 -7.42
C ALA A 89 2.11 17.84 -8.56
N PHE A 90 2.22 16.55 -8.27
CA PHE A 90 2.15 15.51 -9.28
C PHE A 90 0.71 15.35 -9.82
N PRO A 91 0.50 15.30 -11.15
CA PRO A 91 -0.82 15.25 -11.77
C PRO A 91 -1.43 13.83 -11.69
N PHE A 92 -1.83 13.41 -10.51
CA PHE A 92 -2.56 12.15 -10.34
C PHE A 92 -3.95 12.23 -10.98
N VAL A 93 -4.43 11.12 -11.52
CA VAL A 93 -5.82 10.97 -11.96
C VAL A 93 -6.76 11.10 -10.74
N ASP A 94 -6.43 10.38 -9.67
CA ASP A 94 -7.09 10.47 -8.37
C ASP A 94 -6.04 10.90 -7.34
N ALA A 95 -6.04 12.18 -6.97
CA ALA A 95 -5.06 12.72 -6.03
C ALA A 95 -5.30 12.19 -4.61
N PRO A 96 -4.25 11.74 -3.90
CA PRO A 96 -4.38 11.35 -2.49
C PRO A 96 -4.68 12.55 -1.60
N ASP A 97 -5.34 12.31 -0.46
CA ASP A 97 -5.61 13.33 0.55
C ASP A 97 -4.29 13.90 1.10
N LYS A 98 -4.25 15.22 1.26
CA LYS A 98 -3.09 15.93 1.83
C LYS A 98 -2.65 15.36 3.18
N ARG A 99 -3.59 14.89 4.01
CA ARG A 99 -3.26 14.26 5.30
C ARG A 99 -2.50 12.96 5.12
N HIS A 100 -2.84 12.14 4.12
CA HIS A 100 -2.11 10.92 3.81
C HIS A 100 -0.70 11.23 3.31
N ILE A 101 -0.54 12.26 2.48
CA ILE A 101 0.77 12.74 2.01
C ILE A 101 1.62 13.19 3.19
N GLN A 102 1.09 14.07 4.04
CA GLN A 102 1.81 14.58 5.20
C GLN A 102 2.19 13.48 6.19
N ASP A 103 1.33 12.48 6.37
CA ASP A 103 1.63 11.32 7.21
C ASP A 103 2.79 10.48 6.66
N GLY A 104 2.81 10.26 5.34
CA GLY A 104 3.92 9.58 4.67
C GLY A 104 5.23 10.36 4.76
N ILE A 105 5.19 11.67 4.56
CA ILE A 105 6.36 12.55 4.69
C ILE A 105 6.91 12.51 6.11
N LYS A 106 6.04 12.68 7.12
CA LYS A 106 6.43 12.65 8.53
C LYS A 106 7.08 11.33 8.92
N LEU A 107 6.55 10.21 8.44
CA LEU A 107 7.18 8.91 8.65
C LEU A 107 8.60 8.86 8.05
N LEU A 108 8.81 9.38 6.85
CA LEU A 108 10.13 9.39 6.21
C LEU A 108 11.13 10.32 6.94
N GLU A 109 10.64 11.42 7.50
CA GLU A 109 11.44 12.29 8.36
C GLU A 109 11.83 11.58 9.66
N GLU A 110 10.88 10.91 10.33
CA GLU A 110 11.13 10.10 11.54
C GLU A 110 12.16 8.98 11.29
N LEU A 111 12.15 8.37 10.09
CA LEU A 111 13.12 7.37 9.69
C LEU A 111 14.50 7.95 9.30
N GLY A 112 14.62 9.28 9.23
CA GLY A 112 15.82 9.97 8.78
C GLY A 112 16.08 9.84 7.27
N ALA A 113 15.02 9.58 6.48
CA ALA A 113 15.13 9.45 5.03
C ALA A 113 15.20 10.81 4.31
N PHE A 114 14.63 11.86 4.91
CA PHE A 114 14.59 13.21 4.38
C PHE A 114 15.33 14.20 5.27
N GLU A 115 15.92 15.18 4.63
CA GLU A 115 16.41 16.42 5.23
C GLU A 115 15.85 17.64 4.50
N ILE A 116 15.66 18.73 5.21
CA ILE A 116 15.22 20.00 4.64
C ILE A 116 16.46 20.83 4.31
N VAL A 117 16.66 21.08 3.01
CA VAL A 117 17.75 21.91 2.53
C VAL A 117 17.20 23.28 2.13
N ARG A 118 17.77 24.34 2.68
CA ARG A 118 17.45 25.72 2.28
C ARG A 118 18.17 26.08 1.00
N THR A 119 17.40 26.35 -0.04
CA THR A 119 17.92 26.80 -1.33
C THR A 119 17.51 28.26 -1.58
N LYS A 120 18.10 28.90 -2.59
CA LYS A 120 17.70 30.26 -3.00
C LYS A 120 16.23 30.35 -3.44
N ALA A 121 15.64 29.22 -3.83
CA ALA A 121 14.24 29.12 -4.28
C ALA A 121 13.28 28.74 -3.11
N GLY A 122 13.78 28.56 -1.90
CA GLY A 122 13.00 28.14 -0.73
C GLY A 122 13.52 26.87 -0.09
N GLU A 123 12.73 26.30 0.82
CA GLU A 123 13.03 25.02 1.46
C GLU A 123 12.66 23.86 0.52
N LYS A 124 13.61 22.96 0.30
CA LYS A 124 13.42 21.74 -0.51
C LYS A 124 13.75 20.50 0.31
N ARG A 125 12.90 19.48 0.24
CA ARG A 125 13.19 18.16 0.81
C ARG A 125 14.18 17.44 -0.10
N GLN A 126 15.17 16.81 0.51
CA GLN A 126 16.17 16.01 -0.18
C GLN A 126 16.38 14.69 0.53
N LEU A 127 16.68 13.62 -0.23
CA LEU A 127 17.05 12.35 0.34
C LEU A 127 18.40 12.43 1.06
N THR A 128 18.43 11.94 2.29
CA THR A 128 19.65 11.66 3.02
C THR A 128 20.38 10.44 2.43
N ALA A 129 21.58 10.13 2.93
CA ALA A 129 22.24 8.86 2.62
C ALA A 129 21.38 7.64 3.02
N VAL A 130 20.72 7.72 4.18
CA VAL A 130 19.76 6.71 4.64
C VAL A 130 18.57 6.61 3.70
N GLY A 131 17.98 7.73 3.29
CA GLY A 131 16.85 7.75 2.36
C GLY A 131 17.17 7.06 1.03
N ARG A 132 18.37 7.30 0.48
CA ARG A 132 18.84 6.62 -0.73
C ARG A 132 18.98 5.11 -0.54
N GLN A 133 19.49 4.65 0.59
CA GLN A 133 19.58 3.22 0.90
C GLN A 133 18.19 2.59 1.08
N LEU A 134 17.27 3.28 1.78
CA LEU A 134 15.90 2.80 1.96
C LEU A 134 15.16 2.64 0.63
N SER A 135 15.37 3.56 -0.32
CA SER A 135 14.71 3.51 -1.64
C SER A 135 15.18 2.35 -2.53
N GLN A 136 16.32 1.74 -2.24
CA GLN A 136 16.83 0.58 -2.98
C GLN A 136 16.28 -0.76 -2.48
N LEU A 137 15.65 -0.78 -1.30
CA LEU A 137 15.12 -2.00 -0.71
C LEU A 137 13.64 -2.18 -1.08
N PRO A 138 13.23 -3.34 -1.65
CA PRO A 138 11.86 -3.59 -2.09
C PRO A 138 10.93 -3.98 -0.94
N VAL A 139 11.02 -3.28 0.19
CA VAL A 139 10.21 -3.52 1.39
C VAL A 139 9.73 -2.19 1.97
N ASP A 140 8.74 -2.26 2.88
CA ASP A 140 8.27 -1.06 3.59
C ASP A 140 9.43 -0.27 4.22
N PRO A 141 9.43 1.07 4.16
CA PRO A 141 10.52 1.90 4.68
C PRO A 141 10.89 1.64 6.15
N ARG A 142 9.94 1.24 7.00
CA ARG A 142 10.20 0.86 8.39
C ARG A 142 11.00 -0.43 8.47
N LEU A 143 10.61 -1.43 7.65
CA LEU A 143 11.32 -2.70 7.57
C LEU A 143 12.71 -2.52 6.95
N ALA A 144 12.82 -1.71 5.92
CA ALA A 144 14.10 -1.33 5.33
C ALA A 144 15.03 -0.67 6.37
N LYS A 145 14.49 0.23 7.21
CA LYS A 145 15.25 0.87 8.29
C LYS A 145 15.74 -0.14 9.32
N MET A 146 14.92 -1.14 9.68
CA MET A 146 15.35 -2.22 10.59
C MET A 146 16.55 -2.97 10.01
N LEU A 147 16.54 -3.32 8.73
CA LEU A 147 17.66 -3.98 8.06
C LEU A 147 18.93 -3.13 8.10
N LEU A 148 18.83 -1.84 7.75
CA LEU A 148 19.99 -0.95 7.80
C LEU A 148 20.58 -0.81 9.21
N CYS A 149 19.74 -0.72 10.24
CA CYS A 149 20.20 -0.68 11.62
C CYS A 149 20.84 -2.01 12.04
N ALA A 150 20.29 -3.15 11.60
CA ALA A 150 20.82 -4.48 11.93
C ALA A 150 22.23 -4.71 11.42
N VAL A 151 22.60 -4.14 10.27
CA VAL A 151 23.97 -4.19 9.74
C VAL A 151 24.96 -3.61 10.75
N SER A 152 24.67 -2.42 11.28
CA SER A 152 25.56 -1.74 12.25
C SER A 152 25.61 -2.42 13.62
N GLN A 153 24.61 -3.24 13.95
CA GLN A 153 24.52 -3.97 15.24
C GLN A 153 24.99 -5.43 15.11
N GLY A 154 25.41 -5.89 13.96
CA GLY A 154 25.83 -7.28 13.72
C GLY A 154 24.72 -8.32 13.83
N ALA A 155 23.44 -7.90 13.69
CA ALA A 155 22.26 -8.75 13.84
C ALA A 155 21.48 -8.89 12.51
N LEU A 156 22.17 -8.76 11.38
CA LEU A 156 21.50 -8.74 10.07
C LEU A 156 20.75 -10.03 9.78
N HIS A 157 21.31 -11.18 10.11
CA HIS A 157 20.71 -12.47 9.80
C HIS A 157 19.37 -12.66 10.51
N GLU A 158 19.32 -12.38 11.81
CA GLU A 158 18.12 -12.51 12.64
C GLU A 158 17.04 -11.52 12.20
N VAL A 159 17.43 -10.27 11.93
CA VAL A 159 16.51 -9.22 11.50
C VAL A 159 15.99 -9.49 10.09
N MET A 160 16.78 -10.07 9.19
CA MET A 160 16.29 -10.49 7.87
C MET A 160 15.15 -11.52 7.98
N ILE A 161 15.26 -12.50 8.87
CA ILE A 161 14.20 -13.50 9.12
C ILE A 161 12.94 -12.80 9.62
N ILE A 162 13.08 -11.89 10.58
CA ILE A 162 11.97 -11.12 11.15
C ILE A 162 11.30 -10.25 10.04
N VAL A 163 12.09 -9.52 9.27
CA VAL A 163 11.59 -8.65 8.21
C VAL A 163 10.90 -9.47 7.12
N ALA A 164 11.45 -10.60 6.73
CA ALA A 164 10.81 -11.50 5.77
C ALA A 164 9.44 -11.97 6.27
N ALA A 165 9.34 -12.36 7.53
CA ALA A 165 8.06 -12.76 8.14
C ALA A 165 7.06 -11.59 8.23
N LEU A 166 7.52 -10.38 8.54
CA LEU A 166 6.67 -9.19 8.64
C LEU A 166 6.25 -8.62 7.28
N SER A 167 7.01 -8.90 6.21
CA SER A 167 6.72 -8.42 4.85
C SER A 167 5.64 -9.21 4.12
N ILE A 168 5.30 -10.40 4.61
CA ILE A 168 4.24 -11.25 4.05
C ILE A 168 2.97 -11.15 4.90
N GLN A 169 1.84 -11.44 4.27
CA GLN A 169 0.59 -11.58 5.01
C GLN A 169 0.69 -12.79 5.96
N ASP A 170 0.23 -12.63 7.21
CA ASP A 170 0.21 -13.74 8.20
C ASP A 170 -0.50 -14.95 7.59
N PRO A 171 0.21 -16.06 7.35
CA PRO A 171 -0.37 -17.26 6.74
C PRO A 171 -1.25 -18.07 7.70
N ARG A 172 -1.27 -17.72 8.99
CA ARG A 172 -2.05 -18.45 9.99
C ARG A 172 -3.53 -18.14 9.83
N GLU A 173 -4.30 -19.17 9.59
CA GLU A 173 -5.76 -19.07 9.71
C GLU A 173 -6.14 -18.97 11.20
N ARG A 174 -6.88 -17.92 11.53
CA ARG A 174 -7.52 -17.83 12.85
C ARG A 174 -8.90 -18.47 12.73
N PRO A 175 -9.21 -19.51 13.54
CA PRO A 175 -10.58 -20.01 13.62
C PRO A 175 -11.52 -18.85 13.91
N GLN A 176 -12.61 -18.75 13.17
CA GLN A 176 -13.70 -17.84 13.51
C GLN A 176 -14.42 -18.50 14.70
N GLU A 177 -14.38 -17.84 15.86
CA GLU A 177 -15.23 -18.19 17.00
C GLU A 177 -16.68 -17.82 16.72
#